data_ac52fc5351cae9214d1dd72da3298023
#
_entry.id   ac52fc5351cae9214d1dd72da3298023
#
_cell.length_a   1.000
_cell.length_b   1.000
_cell.length_c   1.000
_cell.angle_alpha   90.00
_cell.angle_beta   90.00
_cell.angle_gamma   90.00
#
_symmetry.space_group_name_H-M   'P 1'
#
loop_
_entity.id
_entity.type
_entity.pdbx_description
1 polymer ?
#
loop_
_entity_poly.entity_id
_entity_poly.type
_entity_poly.pdbx_seq_one_letter_code
_entity_poly.pdbx_strand_id
1 'polypeptide(L)'
;MKIALAQLNYTIGDIDGNTSKIIDSINKAKAQRADLVIFAEQAVSGTPAFDLLRKTTFLELCEDALVEIASCCDGIAAIVGLPILTREGTISAAALIQDRKVLRYVGKKYITARREMGFLVPSKGFEYATIKGHKCAIVVGDDLSREHDFDKSVETVISINARKYGRGTMTYRYEMMRHLSFVEGKNLVLVNQVGGSTDIVYDGTSGAFNNRGELVLMMKHFEEDFQIFDTKAAGEPVSIPSTYNDRTRMVYQAARCGLRDFFVKNGYKKACIGLSGGIDSAVVACLAADALGRQNIRALLLPSQFSSDHSVEDA
;
A
#
# COMPACT_ATOMS: atom_id res chain seq x y z
N MET A 1 8.80 -8.86 19.85
CA MET A 1 7.60 -8.04 19.57
C MET A 1 6.85 -8.64 18.41
N LYS A 2 5.52 -8.82 18.55
CA LYS A 2 4.65 -9.29 17.46
C LYS A 2 4.06 -8.10 16.71
N ILE A 3 4.35 -8.02 15.42
CA ILE A 3 3.95 -6.91 14.54
C ILE A 3 2.94 -7.43 13.53
N ALA A 4 1.74 -6.86 13.50
CA ALA A 4 0.75 -7.11 12.47
C ALA A 4 1.01 -6.16 11.28
N LEU A 5 1.11 -6.71 10.08
CA LEU A 5 1.19 -5.97 8.83
C LEU A 5 -0.18 -6.00 8.17
N ALA A 6 -0.78 -4.84 7.95
CA ALA A 6 -2.08 -4.69 7.29
C ALA A 6 -1.90 -4.08 5.90
N GLN A 7 -1.84 -4.94 4.89
CA GLN A 7 -1.79 -4.55 3.48
C GLN A 7 -3.20 -4.43 2.94
N LEU A 8 -3.72 -3.21 2.86
CA LEU A 8 -5.12 -2.93 2.53
C LEU A 8 -5.25 -2.11 1.25
N ASN A 9 -6.43 -2.20 0.65
CA ASN A 9 -6.84 -1.44 -0.53
C ASN A 9 -7.71 -0.27 -0.09
N TYR A 10 -7.09 0.91 -0.01
CA TYR A 10 -7.78 2.13 0.39
C TYR A 10 -8.43 2.82 -0.80
N THR A 11 -9.52 3.55 -0.53
CA THR A 11 -10.21 4.36 -1.52
C THR A 11 -9.94 5.84 -1.24
N ILE A 12 -9.55 6.60 -2.27
CA ILE A 12 -9.27 8.03 -2.13
C ILE A 12 -10.55 8.75 -1.72
N GLY A 13 -10.48 9.53 -0.64
CA GLY A 13 -11.59 10.34 -0.14
C GLY A 13 -12.66 9.57 0.64
N ASP A 14 -12.63 8.25 0.67
CA ASP A 14 -13.53 7.42 1.47
C ASP A 14 -12.97 7.26 2.89
N ILE A 15 -12.97 8.36 3.65
CA ILE A 15 -12.38 8.40 4.99
C ILE A 15 -13.06 7.40 5.91
N ASP A 16 -14.38 7.33 5.90
CA ASP A 16 -15.16 6.43 6.75
C ASP A 16 -14.88 4.96 6.42
N GLY A 17 -14.88 4.59 5.13
CA GLY A 17 -14.58 3.23 4.69
C GLY A 17 -13.13 2.81 4.99
N ASN A 18 -12.18 3.71 4.78
CA ASN A 18 -10.78 3.45 5.14
C ASN A 18 -10.60 3.31 6.65
N THR A 19 -11.26 4.17 7.45
CA THR A 19 -11.25 4.11 8.91
C THR A 19 -11.81 2.79 9.43
N SER A 20 -12.96 2.35 8.90
CA SER A 20 -13.55 1.06 9.23
C SER A 20 -12.58 -0.10 8.99
N LYS A 21 -11.91 -0.15 7.81
CA LYS A 21 -10.91 -1.17 7.49
C LYS A 21 -9.71 -1.16 8.46
N ILE A 22 -9.26 0.04 8.87
CA ILE A 22 -8.18 0.21 9.83
C ILE A 22 -8.61 -0.34 11.19
N ILE A 23 -9.79 0.03 11.70
CA ILE A 23 -10.32 -0.42 12.98
C ILE A 23 -10.52 -1.95 12.99
N ASP A 24 -11.08 -2.53 11.93
CA ASP A 24 -11.23 -3.99 11.80
C ASP A 24 -9.88 -4.70 11.86
N SER A 25 -8.86 -4.13 11.24
CA SER A 25 -7.50 -4.68 11.27
C SER A 25 -6.85 -4.54 12.65
N ILE A 26 -7.11 -3.45 13.39
CA ILE A 26 -6.69 -3.29 14.79
C ILE A 26 -7.33 -4.39 15.65
N ASN A 27 -8.64 -4.61 15.51
CA ASN A 27 -9.36 -5.66 16.26
C ASN A 27 -8.82 -7.06 15.92
N LYS A 28 -8.53 -7.33 14.63
CA LYS A 28 -7.90 -8.58 14.19
C LYS A 28 -6.49 -8.75 14.78
N ALA A 29 -5.70 -7.69 14.87
CA ALA A 29 -4.37 -7.69 15.47
C ALA A 29 -4.44 -7.98 16.98
N LYS A 30 -5.39 -7.37 17.69
CA LYS A 30 -5.64 -7.62 19.12
C LYS A 30 -6.02 -9.08 19.37
N ALA A 31 -6.93 -9.64 18.57
CA ALA A 31 -7.33 -11.04 18.66
C ALA A 31 -6.14 -12.01 18.47
N GLN A 32 -5.15 -11.63 17.65
CA GLN A 32 -3.92 -12.40 17.44
C GLN A 32 -2.79 -12.03 18.41
N ARG A 33 -3.07 -11.20 19.42
CA ARG A 33 -2.12 -10.76 20.45
C ARG A 33 -0.87 -10.09 19.86
N ALA A 34 -1.07 -9.27 18.83
CA ALA A 34 -0.01 -8.41 18.32
C ALA A 34 0.26 -7.25 19.28
N ASP A 35 1.53 -6.84 19.36
CA ASP A 35 1.96 -5.68 20.15
C ASP A 35 1.79 -4.37 19.37
N LEU A 36 1.91 -4.46 18.04
CA LEU A 36 1.85 -3.35 17.09
C LEU A 36 1.10 -3.77 15.83
N VAL A 37 0.29 -2.87 15.26
CA VAL A 37 -0.25 -3.00 13.90
C VAL A 37 0.21 -1.85 13.04
N ILE A 38 0.59 -2.13 11.78
CA ILE A 38 1.16 -1.16 10.85
C ILE A 38 0.27 -1.08 9.61
N PHE A 39 -0.07 0.14 9.21
CA PHE A 39 -0.82 0.47 8.00
C PHE A 39 0.06 1.21 6.99
N ALA A 40 -0.40 1.31 5.74
CA ALA A 40 0.34 1.96 4.68
C ALA A 40 0.40 3.50 4.82
N GLU A 41 1.26 4.14 4.03
CA GLU A 41 1.30 5.59 3.86
C GLU A 41 -0.05 6.10 3.35
N GLN A 42 -0.57 7.21 3.93
CA GLN A 42 -1.86 7.82 3.62
C GLN A 42 -3.06 6.85 3.67
N ALA A 43 -3.05 5.91 4.60
CA ALA A 43 -4.09 4.91 4.77
C ALA A 43 -5.48 5.52 5.04
N VAL A 44 -5.56 6.60 5.81
CA VAL A 44 -6.83 7.26 6.14
C VAL A 44 -7.43 7.96 4.92
N SER A 45 -6.65 8.78 4.22
CA SER A 45 -7.11 9.58 3.08
C SER A 45 -7.29 8.76 1.79
N GLY A 46 -6.59 7.62 1.69
CA GLY A 46 -6.25 7.02 0.40
C GLY A 46 -5.24 7.90 -0.36
N THR A 47 -4.54 7.33 -1.36
CA THR A 47 -3.56 8.06 -2.16
C THR A 47 -3.60 7.61 -3.63
N PRO A 48 -3.28 8.51 -4.57
CA PRO A 48 -2.91 9.91 -4.43
C PRO A 48 -4.15 10.83 -4.30
N ALA A 49 -4.25 11.58 -3.21
CA ALA A 49 -5.40 12.45 -2.94
C ALA A 49 -5.32 13.84 -3.60
N PHE A 50 -4.21 14.17 -4.27
CA PHE A 50 -3.99 15.37 -5.10
C PHE A 50 -4.52 16.67 -4.46
N ASP A 51 -5.48 17.32 -5.13
CA ASP A 51 -6.06 18.62 -4.73
C ASP A 51 -6.88 18.55 -3.44
N LEU A 52 -7.35 17.37 -3.04
CA LEU A 52 -7.97 17.16 -1.72
C LEU A 52 -7.01 17.54 -0.59
N LEU A 53 -5.69 17.33 -0.77
CA LEU A 53 -4.67 17.69 0.21
C LEU A 53 -4.52 19.21 0.44
N ARG A 54 -5.19 20.04 -0.37
CA ARG A 54 -5.29 21.50 -0.19
C ARG A 54 -6.56 21.95 0.51
N LYS A 55 -7.47 21.04 0.78
CA LYS A 55 -8.77 21.31 1.39
C LYS A 55 -8.68 21.11 2.90
N THR A 56 -8.73 22.18 3.67
CA THR A 56 -8.66 22.14 5.14
C THR A 56 -9.68 21.18 5.72
N THR A 57 -10.93 21.25 5.28
CA THR A 57 -11.99 20.35 5.73
C THR A 57 -11.66 18.87 5.50
N PHE A 58 -11.01 18.54 4.37
CA PHE A 58 -10.58 17.17 4.10
C PHE A 58 -9.50 16.69 5.08
N LEU A 59 -8.56 17.57 5.42
CA LEU A 59 -7.49 17.27 6.37
C LEU A 59 -8.06 17.15 7.80
N GLU A 60 -9.00 18.02 8.17
CA GLU A 60 -9.72 17.93 9.46
C GLU A 60 -10.47 16.59 9.60
N LEU A 61 -11.18 16.15 8.56
CA LEU A 61 -11.82 14.83 8.56
C LEU A 61 -10.82 13.68 8.72
N CYS A 62 -9.61 13.79 8.15
CA CYS A 62 -8.56 12.79 8.37
C CYS A 62 -8.05 12.79 9.81
N GLU A 63 -7.97 13.97 10.45
CA GLU A 63 -7.58 14.08 11.86
C GLU A 63 -8.67 13.56 12.81
N ASP A 64 -9.94 13.83 12.52
CA ASP A 64 -11.08 13.30 13.28
C ASP A 64 -11.12 11.77 13.20
N ALA A 65 -10.91 11.21 12.02
CA ALA A 65 -10.80 9.77 11.83
C ALA A 65 -9.62 9.16 12.62
N LEU A 66 -8.50 9.88 12.71
CA LEU A 66 -7.37 9.42 13.54
C LEU A 66 -7.73 9.37 15.02
N VAL A 67 -8.54 10.30 15.54
CA VAL A 67 -9.02 10.28 16.92
C VAL A 67 -9.88 9.04 17.16
N GLU A 68 -10.78 8.72 16.24
CA GLU A 68 -11.61 7.50 16.30
C GLU A 68 -10.72 6.24 16.30
N ILE A 69 -9.78 6.13 15.37
CA ILE A 69 -8.83 5.02 15.28
C ILE A 69 -8.04 4.90 16.59
N ALA A 70 -7.55 6.01 17.13
CA ALA A 70 -6.77 6.02 18.37
C ALA A 70 -7.59 5.47 19.54
N SER A 71 -8.89 5.77 19.63
CA SER A 71 -9.78 5.27 20.67
C SER A 71 -9.84 3.73 20.71
N CYS A 72 -9.63 3.08 19.56
CA CYS A 72 -9.63 1.62 19.41
C CYS A 72 -8.28 0.97 19.78
N CYS A 73 -7.20 1.75 19.97
CA CYS A 73 -5.86 1.24 20.27
C CYS A 73 -5.62 1.01 21.77
N ASP A 74 -6.52 0.24 22.40
CA ASP A 74 -6.36 -0.20 23.79
C ASP A 74 -5.54 -1.48 23.86
N GLY A 75 -4.43 -1.46 24.60
CA GLY A 75 -3.53 -2.61 24.78
C GLY A 75 -2.64 -2.94 23.56
N ILE A 76 -2.79 -2.25 22.43
CA ILE A 76 -2.00 -2.40 21.22
C ILE A 76 -1.48 -1.04 20.74
N ALA A 77 -0.28 -1.00 20.16
CA ALA A 77 0.18 0.17 19.43
C ALA A 77 -0.24 0.12 17.94
N ALA A 78 -0.37 1.27 17.29
CA ALA A 78 -0.62 1.35 15.86
C ALA A 78 0.25 2.40 15.18
N ILE A 79 0.64 2.16 13.93
CA ILE A 79 1.25 3.15 13.04
C ILE A 79 0.33 3.32 11.86
N VAL A 80 -0.25 4.51 11.70
CA VAL A 80 -1.26 4.84 10.70
C VAL A 80 -0.79 5.98 9.82
N GLY A 81 -0.80 5.77 8.51
CA GLY A 81 -0.44 6.82 7.53
C GLY A 81 -1.60 7.76 7.24
N LEU A 82 -1.33 9.08 7.26
CA LEU A 82 -2.31 10.10 6.91
C LEU A 82 -1.64 11.42 6.50
N PRO A 83 -2.35 12.32 5.79
CA PRO A 83 -1.89 13.70 5.59
C PRO A 83 -2.16 14.52 6.85
N ILE A 84 -1.22 15.40 7.22
CA ILE A 84 -1.33 16.32 8.36
C ILE A 84 -1.06 17.74 7.90
N LEU A 85 -1.91 18.69 8.30
CA LEU A 85 -1.68 20.09 8.06
C LEU A 85 -0.69 20.66 9.09
N THR A 86 0.38 21.26 8.62
CA THR A 86 1.36 21.98 9.45
C THR A 86 1.39 23.46 9.07
N ARG A 87 2.19 24.25 9.78
CA ARG A 87 2.39 25.67 9.44
C ARG A 87 3.08 25.87 8.09
N GLU A 88 3.92 24.92 7.68
CA GLU A 88 4.66 24.95 6.42
C GLU A 88 3.83 24.40 5.25
N GLY A 89 2.76 23.66 5.53
CA GLY A 89 1.90 23.01 4.53
C GLY A 89 1.52 21.58 4.92
N THR A 90 0.92 20.86 4.01
CA THR A 90 0.50 19.47 4.24
C THR A 90 1.67 18.51 4.11
N ILE A 91 1.89 17.67 5.11
CA ILE A 91 2.90 16.60 5.10
C ILE A 91 2.24 15.23 4.96
N SER A 92 2.93 14.25 4.36
CA SER A 92 2.60 12.83 4.49
C SER A 92 3.25 12.30 5.76
N ALA A 93 2.47 11.77 6.69
CA ALA A 93 2.95 11.38 8.01
C ALA A 93 2.49 9.99 8.43
N ALA A 94 3.27 9.38 9.32
CA ALA A 94 2.90 8.23 10.14
C ALA A 94 2.53 8.72 11.54
N ALA A 95 1.31 8.48 11.99
CA ALA A 95 0.90 8.70 13.36
C ALA A 95 1.23 7.45 14.19
N LEU A 96 2.05 7.59 15.23
CA LEU A 96 2.24 6.55 16.23
C LEU A 96 1.19 6.72 17.32
N ILE A 97 0.36 5.69 17.48
CA ILE A 97 -0.70 5.62 18.47
C ILE A 97 -0.33 4.56 19.52
N GLN A 98 -0.47 4.88 20.77
CA GLN A 98 -0.32 3.96 21.90
C GLN A 98 -1.22 4.38 23.04
N ASP A 99 -1.81 3.42 23.75
CA ASP A 99 -2.68 3.64 24.89
C ASP A 99 -3.80 4.68 24.60
N ARG A 100 -4.45 4.52 23.42
CA ARG A 100 -5.52 5.39 22.91
C ARG A 100 -5.11 6.84 22.62
N LYS A 101 -3.81 7.13 22.51
CA LYS A 101 -3.29 8.49 22.27
C LYS A 101 -2.34 8.52 21.10
N VAL A 102 -2.44 9.55 20.30
CA VAL A 102 -1.42 9.87 19.30
C VAL A 102 -0.22 10.44 20.05
N LEU A 103 0.91 9.72 20.01
CA LEU A 103 2.13 10.12 20.71
C LEU A 103 2.99 11.06 19.88
N ARG A 104 3.04 10.84 18.56
CA ARG A 104 3.82 11.67 17.63
C ARG A 104 3.43 11.43 16.18
N TYR A 105 3.84 12.36 15.34
CA TYR A 105 3.82 12.24 13.90
C TYR A 105 5.24 12.18 13.35
N VAL A 106 5.50 11.24 12.43
CA VAL A 106 6.75 11.10 11.68
C VAL A 106 6.46 11.47 10.24
N GLY A 107 6.97 12.59 9.77
CA GLY A 107 6.69 13.10 8.44
C GLY A 107 7.72 12.66 7.41
N LYS A 108 7.29 12.47 6.16
CA LYS A 108 8.12 12.16 5.00
C LYS A 108 9.06 13.33 4.68
N LYS A 109 10.35 13.05 4.52
CA LYS A 109 11.37 14.06 4.22
C LYS A 109 11.54 14.30 2.73
N TYR A 110 11.56 13.23 1.94
CA TYR A 110 11.84 13.30 0.50
C TYR A 110 10.57 13.13 -0.32
N ILE A 111 10.11 14.22 -0.92
CA ILE A 111 8.99 14.20 -1.86
C ILE A 111 9.55 13.99 -3.26
N THR A 112 9.63 12.72 -3.69
CA THR A 112 10.27 12.33 -4.97
C THR A 112 9.28 12.18 -6.11
N ALA A 113 8.03 11.85 -5.80
CA ALA A 113 7.00 11.68 -6.82
C ALA A 113 6.53 13.05 -7.34
N ARG A 114 6.68 13.30 -8.66
CA ARG A 114 6.20 14.56 -9.28
C ARG A 114 4.75 14.89 -8.94
N ARG A 115 3.93 13.87 -8.73
CA ARG A 115 2.51 14.02 -8.41
C ARG A 115 2.24 14.50 -6.99
N GLU A 116 3.17 14.28 -6.07
CA GLU A 116 3.10 14.76 -4.69
C GLU A 116 3.68 16.19 -4.56
N MET A 117 4.62 16.52 -5.46
CA MET A 117 5.21 17.85 -5.53
C MET A 117 4.13 18.91 -5.81
N GLY A 118 4.02 19.90 -4.96
CA GLY A 118 2.97 20.93 -5.04
C GLY A 118 1.70 20.63 -4.22
N PHE A 119 1.60 19.44 -3.61
CA PHE A 119 0.54 19.11 -2.64
C PHE A 119 1.10 18.78 -1.26
N LEU A 120 2.30 18.23 -1.20
CA LEU A 120 2.98 17.88 0.04
C LEU A 120 4.28 18.72 0.18
N VAL A 121 4.61 19.03 1.42
CA VAL A 121 5.89 19.65 1.77
C VAL A 121 6.78 18.64 2.53
N PRO A 122 8.13 18.73 2.39
CA PRO A 122 9.06 17.91 3.15
C PRO A 122 8.95 18.12 4.65
N SER A 123 9.19 17.05 5.42
CA SER A 123 9.28 17.09 6.88
C SER A 123 10.66 16.63 7.35
N LYS A 124 10.83 16.35 8.65
CA LYS A 124 12.14 16.02 9.23
C LYS A 124 12.68 14.65 8.84
N GLY A 125 11.83 13.73 8.40
CA GLY A 125 12.21 12.37 8.05
C GLY A 125 11.94 11.39 9.19
N PHE A 126 12.73 10.28 9.25
CA PHE A 126 12.52 9.24 10.23
C PHE A 126 12.70 9.71 11.68
N GLU A 127 11.99 9.07 12.60
CA GLU A 127 12.12 9.30 14.04
C GLU A 127 12.17 7.96 14.80
N TYR A 128 12.70 8.03 16.01
CA TYR A 128 12.77 6.88 16.92
C TYR A 128 11.56 6.84 17.86
N ALA A 129 11.09 5.63 18.15
CA ALA A 129 10.04 5.40 19.12
C ALA A 129 10.31 4.12 19.91
N THR A 130 9.90 4.10 21.18
CA THR A 130 9.88 2.88 21.99
C THR A 130 8.47 2.32 22.00
N ILE A 131 8.29 1.12 21.47
CA ILE A 131 7.01 0.42 21.37
C ILE A 131 7.11 -0.88 22.17
N LYS A 132 6.34 -0.99 23.24
CA LYS A 132 6.38 -2.16 24.14
C LYS A 132 7.81 -2.54 24.58
N GLY A 133 8.65 -1.54 24.87
CA GLY A 133 10.04 -1.73 25.30
C GLY A 133 11.05 -1.95 24.18
N HIS A 134 10.63 -2.01 22.91
CA HIS A 134 11.50 -2.16 21.74
C HIS A 134 11.74 -0.82 21.05
N LYS A 135 13.01 -0.47 20.84
CA LYS A 135 13.37 0.76 20.12
C LYS A 135 13.25 0.55 18.63
N CYS A 136 12.37 1.34 18.00
CA CYS A 136 12.09 1.28 16.57
C CYS A 136 12.46 2.59 15.89
N ALA A 137 12.83 2.54 14.61
CA ALA A 137 12.87 3.69 13.70
C ALA A 137 11.64 3.63 12.79
N ILE A 138 10.89 4.73 12.68
CA ILE A 138 9.73 4.85 11.81
C ILE A 138 10.10 5.70 10.61
N VAL A 139 9.85 5.18 9.41
CA VAL A 139 10.24 5.79 8.12
C VAL A 139 9.01 5.84 7.21
N VAL A 140 8.82 6.95 6.49
CA VAL A 140 7.68 7.14 5.59
C VAL A 140 8.13 7.18 4.13
N GLY A 141 7.53 6.33 3.31
CA GLY A 141 7.67 6.35 1.87
C GLY A 141 9.10 6.14 1.36
N ASP A 142 9.52 7.01 0.45
CA ASP A 142 10.81 6.90 -0.21
C ASP A 142 12.02 7.22 0.68
N ASP A 143 11.79 7.71 1.89
CA ASP A 143 12.86 7.98 2.84
C ASP A 143 13.68 6.72 3.14
N LEU A 144 13.06 5.53 3.11
CA LEU A 144 13.77 4.25 3.31
C LEU A 144 14.88 3.99 2.28
N SER A 145 14.77 4.54 1.07
CA SER A 145 15.75 4.35 -0.02
C SER A 145 16.93 5.31 0.04
N ARG A 146 17.00 6.15 1.07
CA ARG A 146 18.08 7.12 1.27
C ARG A 146 19.12 6.57 2.25
N GLU A 147 20.23 7.27 2.39
CA GLU A 147 21.22 6.95 3.40
C GLU A 147 20.66 7.16 4.80
N HIS A 148 20.84 6.18 5.67
CA HIS A 148 20.44 6.22 7.05
C HIS A 148 21.63 5.85 7.95
N ASP A 149 21.75 6.56 9.05
CA ASP A 149 22.63 6.22 10.16
C ASP A 149 21.71 5.95 11.37
N PHE A 150 21.13 4.75 11.41
CA PHE A 150 20.26 4.38 12.51
C PHE A 150 21.06 4.11 13.78
N ASP A 151 20.60 4.70 14.88
CA ASP A 151 21.15 4.45 16.20
C ASP A 151 21.31 2.93 16.45
N LYS A 152 22.46 2.54 17.02
CA LYS A 152 22.80 1.12 17.28
C LYS A 152 21.79 0.40 18.17
N SER A 153 21.08 1.13 19.04
CA SER A 153 20.06 0.58 19.92
C SER A 153 18.71 0.31 19.23
N VAL A 154 18.52 0.72 17.97
CA VAL A 154 17.32 0.39 17.18
C VAL A 154 17.33 -1.08 16.84
N GLU A 155 16.25 -1.78 17.16
CA GLU A 155 16.08 -3.21 16.91
C GLU A 155 15.33 -3.46 15.58
N THR A 156 14.40 -2.57 15.23
CA THR A 156 13.50 -2.73 14.08
C THR A 156 13.29 -1.41 13.35
N VAL A 157 13.47 -1.42 12.04
CA VAL A 157 13.09 -0.34 11.14
C VAL A 157 11.71 -0.64 10.58
N ILE A 158 10.78 0.29 10.72
CA ILE A 158 9.39 0.18 10.27
C ILE A 158 9.17 1.20 9.17
N SER A 159 8.79 0.75 8.00
CA SER A 159 8.52 1.62 6.85
C SER A 159 7.08 1.47 6.36
N ILE A 160 6.36 2.59 6.30
CA ILE A 160 5.03 2.65 5.69
C ILE A 160 5.12 3.30 4.31
N ASN A 161 4.46 2.70 3.33
CA ASN A 161 4.65 3.08 1.93
C ASN A 161 3.33 3.14 1.15
N ALA A 162 3.38 3.92 0.06
CA ALA A 162 2.43 3.92 -1.05
C ALA A 162 3.21 3.85 -2.38
N ARG A 163 3.99 2.79 -2.55
CA ARG A 163 4.84 2.61 -3.73
C ARG A 163 4.06 1.94 -4.85
N LYS A 164 3.98 2.63 -5.98
CA LYS A 164 3.33 2.13 -7.19
C LYS A 164 4.04 0.92 -7.78
N TYR A 165 3.28 0.06 -8.41
CA TYR A 165 3.81 -1.01 -9.26
C TYR A 165 4.56 -0.42 -10.46
N GLY A 166 5.65 -1.09 -10.82
CA GLY A 166 6.42 -0.88 -12.02
C GLY A 166 7.28 -2.12 -12.29
N ARG A 167 7.68 -2.32 -13.53
CA ARG A 167 8.54 -3.48 -13.88
C ARG A 167 9.84 -3.43 -13.09
N GLY A 168 10.13 -4.51 -12.35
CA GLY A 168 11.34 -4.63 -11.53
C GLY A 168 11.33 -3.87 -10.21
N THR A 169 10.29 -3.09 -9.90
CA THR A 169 10.22 -2.31 -8.65
C THR A 169 10.18 -3.20 -7.41
N MET A 170 9.54 -4.37 -7.47
CA MET A 170 9.52 -5.33 -6.37
C MET A 170 10.91 -5.89 -6.10
N THR A 171 11.59 -6.38 -7.13
CA THR A 171 12.95 -6.93 -7.00
C THR A 171 13.89 -5.89 -6.40
N TYR A 172 13.87 -4.66 -6.94
CA TYR A 172 14.67 -3.56 -6.40
C TYR A 172 14.33 -3.28 -4.92
N ARG A 173 13.05 -3.25 -4.56
CA ARG A 173 12.60 -3.02 -3.18
C ARG A 173 13.12 -4.09 -2.24
N TYR A 174 13.00 -5.36 -2.60
CA TYR A 174 13.44 -6.47 -1.76
C TYR A 174 14.96 -6.55 -1.64
N GLU A 175 15.69 -6.29 -2.72
CA GLU A 175 17.16 -6.22 -2.66
C GLU A 175 17.64 -5.06 -1.78
N MET A 176 16.99 -3.90 -1.87
CA MET A 176 17.27 -2.76 -1.00
C MET A 176 16.98 -3.11 0.47
N MET A 177 15.81 -3.71 0.77
CA MET A 177 15.46 -4.11 2.14
C MET A 177 16.42 -5.15 2.70
N ARG A 178 16.77 -6.16 1.89
CA ARG A 178 17.73 -7.20 2.23
C ARG A 178 19.09 -6.59 2.59
N HIS A 179 19.58 -5.72 1.73
CA HIS A 179 20.87 -5.04 1.93
C HIS A 179 20.84 -4.17 3.20
N LEU A 180 19.81 -3.33 3.35
CA LEU A 180 19.68 -2.44 4.50
C LEU A 180 19.59 -3.22 5.82
N SER A 181 18.75 -4.25 5.90
CA SER A 181 18.61 -5.05 7.11
C SER A 181 19.90 -5.79 7.47
N PHE A 182 20.65 -6.30 6.48
CA PHE A 182 21.93 -6.96 6.67
C PHE A 182 23.01 -5.99 7.16
N VAL A 183 23.19 -4.84 6.48
CA VAL A 183 24.23 -3.86 6.82
C VAL A 183 23.99 -3.22 8.17
N GLU A 184 22.75 -2.86 8.46
CA GLU A 184 22.36 -2.26 9.75
C GLU A 184 22.25 -3.28 10.88
N GLY A 185 22.17 -4.58 10.57
CA GLY A 185 21.96 -5.64 11.55
C GLY A 185 20.59 -5.53 12.26
N LYS A 186 19.56 -5.02 11.59
CA LYS A 186 18.24 -4.71 12.16
C LYS A 186 17.13 -5.46 11.45
N ASN A 187 16.07 -5.81 12.17
CA ASN A 187 14.85 -6.23 11.51
C ASN A 187 14.28 -5.06 10.68
N LEU A 188 13.73 -5.36 9.50
CA LEU A 188 13.12 -4.36 8.66
C LEU A 188 11.72 -4.84 8.24
N VAL A 189 10.71 -4.02 8.51
CA VAL A 189 9.31 -4.28 8.18
C VAL A 189 8.81 -3.18 7.25
N LEU A 190 8.23 -3.58 6.13
CA LEU A 190 7.64 -2.66 5.16
C LEU A 190 6.18 -3.00 4.93
N VAL A 191 5.30 -2.03 5.10
CA VAL A 191 3.89 -2.12 4.71
C VAL A 191 3.61 -1.16 3.56
N ASN A 192 3.14 -1.72 2.46
CA ASN A 192 2.69 -0.98 1.28
C ASN A 192 1.20 -1.15 1.10
N GLN A 193 0.51 -0.17 0.54
CA GLN A 193 -0.88 -0.38 0.15
C GLN A 193 -0.97 -1.25 -1.11
N VAL A 194 -2.17 -1.75 -1.39
CA VAL A 194 -2.50 -2.54 -2.57
C VAL A 194 -3.69 -1.94 -3.31
N GLY A 195 -3.84 -2.25 -4.59
CA GLY A 195 -5.03 -1.89 -5.37
C GLY A 195 -4.80 -0.79 -6.40
N GLY A 196 -5.80 -0.59 -7.24
CA GLY A 196 -5.84 0.46 -8.25
C GLY A 196 -6.40 1.77 -7.69
N SER A 197 -5.76 2.89 -8.02
CA SER A 197 -6.21 4.24 -7.67
C SER A 197 -5.85 5.20 -8.79
N THR A 198 -6.82 5.86 -9.38
CA THR A 198 -6.64 6.72 -10.55
C THR A 198 -5.95 5.96 -11.70
N ASP A 199 -4.77 6.37 -12.12
CA ASP A 199 -3.93 5.74 -13.14
C ASP A 199 -2.72 4.99 -12.54
N ILE A 200 -2.76 4.68 -11.25
CA ILE A 200 -1.72 3.96 -10.51
C ILE A 200 -2.27 2.62 -10.00
N VAL A 201 -1.42 1.60 -10.03
CA VAL A 201 -1.66 0.35 -9.32
C VAL A 201 -0.57 0.19 -8.26
N TYR A 202 -0.98 -0.15 -7.06
CA TYR A 202 -0.12 -0.52 -5.96
C TYR A 202 -0.08 -2.04 -5.85
N ASP A 203 1.13 -2.58 -5.79
CA ASP A 203 1.33 -4.04 -5.83
C ASP A 203 1.22 -4.72 -4.47
N GLY A 204 1.12 -3.95 -3.39
CA GLY A 204 1.28 -4.49 -2.06
C GLY A 204 2.72 -4.92 -1.85
N THR A 205 2.97 -6.24 -1.85
CA THR A 205 4.30 -6.81 -1.64
C THR A 205 4.98 -6.32 -0.36
N SER A 206 4.18 -6.15 0.67
CA SER A 206 4.68 -5.90 2.01
C SER A 206 5.45 -7.10 2.50
N GLY A 207 6.36 -6.89 3.46
CA GLY A 207 7.16 -7.99 3.97
C GLY A 207 8.06 -7.60 5.12
N ALA A 208 8.78 -8.60 5.64
CA ALA A 208 9.74 -8.43 6.70
C ALA A 208 11.05 -9.18 6.41
N PHE A 209 12.14 -8.53 6.75
CA PHE A 209 13.48 -9.10 6.76
C PHE A 209 13.99 -9.15 8.20
N ASN A 210 14.68 -10.23 8.55
CA ASN A 210 15.36 -10.31 9.83
C ASN A 210 16.71 -9.54 9.78
N ASN A 211 17.34 -9.39 10.92
CA ASN A 211 18.61 -8.69 11.07
C ASN A 211 19.82 -9.35 10.34
N ARG A 212 19.62 -10.47 9.67
CA ARG A 212 20.61 -11.14 8.81
C ARG A 212 20.37 -10.90 7.32
N GLY A 213 19.37 -10.07 6.97
CA GLY A 213 18.99 -9.82 5.58
C GLY A 213 18.19 -10.95 4.93
N GLU A 214 17.60 -11.86 5.70
CA GLU A 214 16.78 -12.94 5.21
C GLU A 214 15.32 -12.49 5.14
N LEU A 215 14.65 -12.73 4.01
CA LEU A 215 13.21 -12.51 3.87
C LEU A 215 12.48 -13.57 4.71
N VAL A 216 11.75 -13.14 5.73
CA VAL A 216 11.05 -14.05 6.67
C VAL A 216 9.53 -13.91 6.60
N LEU A 217 9.04 -12.90 5.92
CA LEU A 217 7.62 -12.71 5.64
C LEU A 217 7.44 -12.01 4.30
N MET A 218 6.58 -12.55 3.46
CA MET A 218 6.17 -12.00 2.17
C MET A 218 4.67 -12.03 2.05
N MET A 219 4.07 -10.87 1.79
CA MET A 219 2.63 -10.73 1.62
C MET A 219 2.22 -10.85 0.14
N LYS A 220 0.93 -11.08 -0.10
CA LYS A 220 0.36 -11.30 -1.43
C LYS A 220 0.55 -10.09 -2.35
N HIS A 221 0.61 -10.36 -3.66
CA HIS A 221 0.61 -9.34 -4.70
C HIS A 221 -0.81 -9.02 -5.16
N PHE A 222 -1.09 -7.73 -5.35
CA PHE A 222 -2.36 -7.23 -5.88
C PHE A 222 -3.62 -7.68 -5.12
N GLU A 223 -3.44 -8.14 -3.88
CA GLU A 223 -4.52 -8.57 -2.98
C GLU A 223 -4.31 -7.99 -1.58
N GLU A 224 -5.42 -7.75 -0.87
CA GLU A 224 -5.35 -7.45 0.55
C GLU A 224 -4.79 -8.67 1.30
N ASP A 225 -3.96 -8.40 2.31
CA ASP A 225 -3.37 -9.44 3.14
C ASP A 225 -3.12 -8.93 4.56
N PHE A 226 -3.06 -9.85 5.51
CA PHE A 226 -2.82 -9.54 6.91
C PHE A 226 -1.98 -10.64 7.53
N GLN A 227 -0.76 -10.31 7.95
CA GLN A 227 0.22 -11.27 8.47
C GLN A 227 0.82 -10.78 9.80
N ILE A 228 1.31 -11.71 10.62
CA ILE A 228 2.03 -11.40 11.87
C ILE A 228 3.51 -11.75 11.68
N PHE A 229 4.37 -10.78 11.96
CA PHE A 229 5.81 -10.96 12.09
C PHE A 229 6.21 -10.91 13.57
N ASP A 230 6.90 -11.93 14.05
CA ASP A 230 7.48 -11.93 15.40
C ASP A 230 8.99 -11.66 15.33
N THR A 231 9.40 -10.52 15.84
CA THR A 231 10.83 -10.10 15.82
C THR A 231 11.75 -11.02 16.62
N LYS A 232 11.21 -11.86 17.51
CA LYS A 232 11.97 -12.80 18.34
C LYS A 232 12.05 -14.20 17.73
N ALA A 233 11.09 -14.56 16.91
CA ALA A 233 11.13 -15.80 16.18
C ALA A 233 12.06 -15.62 14.98
N ALA A 234 13.18 -16.38 14.96
CA ALA A 234 13.93 -16.55 13.73
C ALA A 234 13.04 -17.32 12.76
N GLY A 235 12.21 -16.59 11.99
CA GLY A 235 11.39 -17.19 10.94
C GLY A 235 12.28 -17.92 9.95
N GLU A 236 11.79 -19.02 9.40
CA GLU A 236 12.48 -19.65 8.28
C GLU A 236 12.49 -18.70 7.07
N PRO A 237 13.60 -18.62 6.33
CA PRO A 237 13.67 -17.80 5.13
C PRO A 237 12.59 -18.21 4.11
N VAL A 238 11.85 -17.23 3.62
CA VAL A 238 10.81 -17.42 2.61
C VAL A 238 11.42 -17.21 1.22
N SER A 239 11.17 -18.16 0.31
CA SER A 239 11.57 -18.01 -1.09
C SER A 239 10.56 -17.19 -1.87
N ILE A 240 11.05 -16.27 -2.70
CA ILE A 240 10.20 -15.54 -3.66
C ILE A 240 9.73 -16.54 -4.72
N PRO A 241 8.41 -16.74 -4.90
CA PRO A 241 7.89 -17.67 -5.91
C PRO A 241 8.38 -17.27 -7.33
N SER A 242 8.78 -18.26 -8.12
CA SER A 242 9.27 -18.04 -9.49
C SER A 242 8.25 -17.33 -10.40
N THR A 243 6.96 -17.50 -10.10
CA THR A 243 5.86 -16.82 -10.81
C THR A 243 5.93 -15.29 -10.72
N TYR A 244 6.63 -14.73 -9.72
CA TYR A 244 6.84 -13.29 -9.60
C TYR A 244 7.94 -12.76 -10.52
N ASN A 245 8.75 -13.66 -11.09
CA ASN A 245 9.71 -13.32 -12.13
C ASN A 245 9.08 -13.32 -13.54
N ASP A 246 7.85 -13.84 -13.69
CA ASP A 246 7.10 -13.77 -14.94
C ASP A 246 6.55 -12.36 -15.15
N ARG A 247 7.26 -11.61 -15.97
CA ARG A 247 6.93 -10.20 -16.27
C ARG A 247 5.57 -10.03 -16.91
N THR A 248 5.18 -10.91 -17.82
CA THR A 248 3.89 -10.84 -18.51
C THR A 248 2.76 -11.08 -17.55
N ARG A 249 2.87 -12.10 -16.71
CA ARG A 249 1.91 -12.40 -15.66
C ARG A 249 1.74 -11.24 -14.69
N MET A 250 2.84 -10.62 -14.26
CA MET A 250 2.79 -9.50 -13.32
C MET A 250 2.11 -8.26 -13.93
N VAL A 251 2.38 -7.96 -15.20
CA VAL A 251 1.71 -6.86 -15.92
C VAL A 251 0.22 -7.13 -16.07
N TYR A 252 -0.15 -8.38 -16.43
CA TYR A 252 -1.54 -8.78 -16.56
C TYR A 252 -2.29 -8.65 -15.21
N GLN A 253 -1.70 -9.13 -14.11
CA GLN A 253 -2.29 -9.01 -12.78
C GLN A 253 -2.45 -7.55 -12.34
N ALA A 254 -1.47 -6.69 -12.65
CA ALA A 254 -1.56 -5.27 -12.37
C ALA A 254 -2.71 -4.62 -13.14
N ALA A 255 -2.83 -4.90 -14.45
CA ALA A 255 -3.91 -4.38 -15.29
C ALA A 255 -5.29 -4.86 -14.80
N ARG A 256 -5.40 -6.17 -14.45
CA ARG A 256 -6.62 -6.75 -13.87
C ARG A 256 -7.01 -6.07 -12.56
N CYS A 257 -6.04 -5.85 -11.67
CA CYS A 257 -6.25 -5.18 -10.38
C CYS A 257 -6.74 -3.73 -10.60
N GLY A 258 -6.06 -2.97 -11.47
CA GLY A 258 -6.43 -1.60 -11.79
C GLY A 258 -7.85 -1.49 -12.36
N LEU A 259 -8.18 -2.36 -13.31
CA LEU A 259 -9.51 -2.39 -13.93
C LEU A 259 -10.60 -2.75 -12.92
N ARG A 260 -10.41 -3.81 -12.12
CA ARG A 260 -11.34 -4.20 -11.08
C ARG A 260 -11.62 -3.04 -10.12
N ASP A 261 -10.57 -2.42 -9.62
CA ASP A 261 -10.69 -1.40 -8.60
C ASP A 261 -11.28 -0.10 -9.16
N PHE A 262 -11.01 0.23 -10.43
CA PHE A 262 -11.69 1.34 -11.11
C PHE A 262 -13.21 1.15 -11.10
N PHE A 263 -13.70 -0.03 -11.44
CA PHE A 263 -15.13 -0.31 -11.44
C PHE A 263 -15.72 -0.32 -10.03
N VAL A 264 -15.08 -1.05 -9.11
CA VAL A 264 -15.57 -1.21 -7.74
C VAL A 264 -15.62 0.12 -7.00
N LYS A 265 -14.53 0.90 -7.04
CA LYS A 265 -14.42 2.18 -6.30
C LYS A 265 -15.33 3.28 -6.88
N ASN A 266 -15.74 3.17 -8.15
CA ASN A 266 -16.70 4.09 -8.77
C ASN A 266 -18.14 3.55 -8.77
N GLY A 267 -18.41 2.40 -8.15
CA GLY A 267 -19.74 1.81 -8.07
C GLY A 267 -20.24 1.18 -9.38
N TYR A 268 -19.38 1.03 -10.39
CA TYR A 268 -19.75 0.42 -11.66
C TYR A 268 -19.75 -1.11 -11.53
N LYS A 269 -20.80 -1.74 -12.07
CA LYS A 269 -20.98 -3.20 -11.98
C LYS A 269 -20.82 -3.90 -13.33
N LYS A 270 -20.99 -3.20 -14.44
CA LYS A 270 -21.00 -3.77 -15.79
C LYS A 270 -20.19 -2.93 -16.74
N ALA A 271 -19.57 -3.59 -17.71
CA ALA A 271 -18.81 -2.94 -18.78
C ALA A 271 -19.33 -3.35 -20.16
N CYS A 272 -19.20 -2.44 -21.11
CA CYS A 272 -19.35 -2.73 -22.54
C CYS A 272 -18.02 -2.54 -23.24
N ILE A 273 -17.70 -3.41 -24.19
CA ILE A 273 -16.51 -3.32 -25.02
C ILE A 273 -16.85 -3.54 -26.48
N GLY A 274 -16.36 -2.67 -27.38
CA GLY A 274 -16.40 -2.93 -28.82
C GLY A 274 -15.34 -3.96 -29.20
N LEU A 275 -15.76 -5.07 -29.83
CA LEU A 275 -14.86 -6.03 -30.43
C LEU A 275 -14.62 -5.68 -31.88
N SER A 276 -13.36 -5.51 -32.25
CA SER A 276 -12.94 -5.14 -33.62
C SER A 276 -12.46 -6.33 -34.46
N GLY A 277 -12.45 -7.56 -33.89
CA GLY A 277 -11.80 -8.72 -34.46
C GLY A 277 -10.26 -8.71 -34.31
N GLY A 278 -9.69 -7.62 -33.78
CA GLY A 278 -8.25 -7.53 -33.52
C GLY A 278 -7.86 -8.07 -32.15
N ILE A 279 -6.60 -8.55 -32.03
CA ILE A 279 -6.06 -9.15 -30.79
C ILE A 279 -6.13 -8.21 -29.59
N ASP A 280 -5.98 -6.90 -29.77
CA ASP A 280 -6.01 -5.93 -28.67
C ASP A 280 -7.38 -5.91 -28.00
N SER A 281 -8.47 -5.84 -28.79
CA SER A 281 -9.83 -5.87 -28.25
C SER A 281 -10.17 -7.20 -27.61
N ALA A 282 -9.67 -8.32 -28.13
CA ALA A 282 -9.84 -9.64 -27.56
C ALA A 282 -9.12 -9.74 -26.19
N VAL A 283 -7.87 -9.27 -26.08
CA VAL A 283 -7.12 -9.25 -24.82
C VAL A 283 -7.82 -8.38 -23.78
N VAL A 284 -8.33 -7.19 -24.17
CA VAL A 284 -9.06 -6.31 -23.24
C VAL A 284 -10.38 -6.96 -22.80
N ALA A 285 -11.10 -7.66 -23.68
CA ALA A 285 -12.32 -8.38 -23.32
C ALA A 285 -12.04 -9.51 -22.33
N CYS A 286 -10.99 -10.29 -22.54
CA CYS A 286 -10.55 -11.34 -21.60
C CYS A 286 -10.14 -10.75 -20.25
N LEU A 287 -9.36 -9.68 -20.24
CA LEU A 287 -8.94 -8.98 -19.03
C LEU A 287 -10.15 -8.44 -18.25
N ALA A 288 -11.12 -7.84 -18.94
CA ALA A 288 -12.34 -7.33 -18.34
C ALA A 288 -13.19 -8.46 -17.75
N ALA A 289 -13.33 -9.58 -18.45
CA ALA A 289 -14.07 -10.75 -17.98
C ALA A 289 -13.40 -11.36 -16.73
N ASP A 290 -12.08 -11.37 -16.68
CA ASP A 290 -11.30 -11.87 -15.53
C ASP A 290 -11.33 -10.91 -14.33
N ALA A 291 -11.39 -9.61 -14.58
CA ALA A 291 -11.46 -8.58 -13.55
C ALA A 291 -12.85 -8.41 -12.93
N LEU A 292 -13.91 -8.48 -13.75
CA LEU A 292 -15.27 -8.09 -13.36
C LEU A 292 -16.27 -9.27 -13.35
N GLY A 293 -15.86 -10.42 -13.89
CA GLY A 293 -16.73 -11.57 -14.11
C GLY A 293 -17.43 -11.52 -15.49
N ARG A 294 -17.48 -12.66 -16.17
CA ARG A 294 -18.03 -12.80 -17.56
C ARG A 294 -19.44 -12.26 -17.70
N GLN A 295 -20.30 -12.47 -16.71
CA GLN A 295 -21.70 -12.03 -16.69
C GLN A 295 -21.86 -10.51 -16.64
N ASN A 296 -20.81 -9.77 -16.30
CA ASN A 296 -20.80 -8.32 -16.18
C ASN A 296 -20.22 -7.62 -17.43
N ILE A 297 -19.80 -8.39 -18.44
CA ILE A 297 -19.23 -7.87 -19.68
C ILE A 297 -20.22 -8.07 -20.83
N ARG A 298 -20.43 -7.02 -21.59
CA ARG A 298 -21.16 -7.06 -22.87
C ARG A 298 -20.21 -6.68 -24.00
N ALA A 299 -19.96 -7.60 -24.89
CA ALA A 299 -19.26 -7.35 -26.13
C ALA A 299 -20.24 -6.80 -27.18
N LEU A 300 -19.82 -5.81 -27.94
CA LEU A 300 -20.56 -5.20 -29.02
C LEU A 300 -19.76 -5.33 -30.32
N LEU A 301 -20.35 -5.98 -31.31
CA LEU A 301 -19.84 -6.02 -32.67
C LEU A 301 -20.50 -4.88 -33.45
N LEU A 302 -19.70 -4.01 -34.04
CA LEU A 302 -20.16 -2.81 -34.75
C LEU A 302 -19.63 -2.85 -36.19
N PRO A 303 -20.03 -3.85 -37.02
CA PRO A 303 -19.56 -3.94 -38.40
C PRO A 303 -20.07 -2.74 -39.20
N SER A 304 -19.24 -2.26 -40.11
CA SER A 304 -19.56 -1.22 -41.06
C SER A 304 -19.29 -1.71 -42.49
N GLN A 305 -19.70 -0.96 -43.48
CA GLN A 305 -19.39 -1.27 -44.88
C GLN A 305 -17.89 -1.27 -45.22
N PHE A 306 -17.06 -0.77 -44.29
CA PHE A 306 -15.60 -0.76 -44.39
C PHE A 306 -14.92 -1.84 -43.56
N SER A 307 -15.68 -2.63 -42.80
CA SER A 307 -15.12 -3.73 -42.02
C SER A 307 -14.74 -4.88 -42.93
N SER A 308 -13.57 -5.49 -42.73
CA SER A 308 -13.21 -6.70 -43.47
C SER A 308 -14.01 -7.90 -42.96
N ASP A 309 -14.25 -8.89 -43.83
CA ASP A 309 -14.92 -10.15 -43.45
C ASP A 309 -14.22 -10.82 -42.30
N HIS A 310 -12.87 -10.90 -42.35
CA HIS A 310 -12.05 -11.44 -41.25
C HIS A 310 -12.29 -10.76 -39.90
N SER A 311 -12.42 -9.42 -39.89
CA SER A 311 -12.66 -8.69 -38.63
C SER A 311 -14.02 -9.00 -38.02
N VAL A 312 -15.00 -9.36 -38.86
CA VAL A 312 -16.38 -9.73 -38.41
C VAL A 312 -16.38 -11.18 -37.93
N GLU A 313 -15.67 -12.09 -38.64
CA GLU A 313 -15.58 -13.51 -38.26
C GLU A 313 -14.77 -13.75 -37.01
N ASP A 314 -13.71 -12.97 -36.78
CA ASP A 314 -12.82 -13.09 -35.61
C ASP A 314 -13.40 -12.44 -34.34
N ALA A 315 -14.44 -11.61 -34.44
CA ALA A 315 -15.05 -10.92 -33.32
C ALA A 315 -16.27 -11.70 -32.77
#